data_1e6bb60dcc7d5d8417281f961fb17d0b
#
_entry.id   1e6bb60dcc7d5d8417281f961fb17d0b
#
_cell.length_a   1.000
_cell.length_b   1.000
_cell.length_c   1.000
_cell.angle_alpha   90.00
_cell.angle_beta   90.00
_cell.angle_gamma   90.00
#
_symmetry.space_group_name_H-M   'P 1'
#
loop_
_entity.id
_entity.type
_entity.pdbx_description
1 polymer ?
#
loop_
_entity_poly.entity_id
_entity_poly.type
_entity_poly.pdbx_seq_one_letter_code
_entity_poly.pdbx_strand_id
1 'polypeptide(L)'
;MIANCVKAGLLCLCALGMSNNSVAQRSGTPIKNIVLVHGAWADGSGWKGVYDILVKDGFRVSIVQEPETSFQDDVAATKRVIAQQDGQCILVAHSYGGAVATEAGTDPSVVGLVYVAAHMPDAGENEADDGKRFPSDLSKSTAIKKTADGFTYLDPAQFHEYFAADLSAEQAAFMARSQVPNFADNFKAVITKPAWRSKPSWMVVATKDRTINPDLERWYATRANSRKVEIAGASHAVYVSRPKEVADVIESAARAILK
;
A
#
# COMPACT_ATOMS: atom_id res chain seq x y z
N MET A 1 -12.99 33.17 -91.17
CA MET A 1 -13.64 33.33 -89.87
C MET A 1 -13.27 32.15 -89.08
N ILE A 2 -12.31 32.34 -88.23
CA ILE A 2 -11.69 31.21 -87.47
C ILE A 2 -11.98 31.42 -85.97
N ALA A 3 -12.65 30.52 -85.39
CA ALA A 3 -12.97 30.56 -83.94
C ALA A 3 -11.87 29.82 -83.13
N ASN A 4 -11.24 30.54 -82.20
CA ASN A 4 -10.25 30.01 -81.27
C ASN A 4 -10.95 29.42 -80.03
N CYS A 5 -10.78 28.13 -79.81
CA CYS A 5 -11.17 27.45 -78.57
C CYS A 5 -9.98 27.54 -77.58
N VAL A 6 -10.23 28.18 -76.45
CA VAL A 6 -9.33 28.21 -75.29
C VAL A 6 -9.73 27.06 -74.36
N LYS A 7 -8.80 26.11 -74.12
CA LYS A 7 -8.98 25.04 -73.15
C LYS A 7 -8.54 25.56 -71.77
N ALA A 8 -9.52 25.61 -70.86
CA ALA A 8 -9.25 25.83 -69.43
C ALA A 8 -8.82 24.53 -68.76
N GLY A 9 -7.59 24.51 -68.28
CA GLY A 9 -7.10 23.39 -67.46
C GLY A 9 -7.47 23.56 -65.99
N LEU A 10 -8.17 22.55 -65.46
CA LEU A 10 -8.62 22.44 -64.08
C LEU A 10 -7.49 21.83 -63.25
N LEU A 11 -6.77 22.66 -62.42
CA LEU A 11 -5.82 22.16 -61.44
C LEU A 11 -6.63 21.66 -60.19
N CYS A 12 -6.60 20.35 -59.99
CA CYS A 12 -7.14 19.74 -58.77
C CYS A 12 -6.05 19.81 -57.66
N LEU A 13 -6.20 20.73 -56.67
CA LEU A 13 -5.38 20.75 -55.46
C LEU A 13 -5.92 19.69 -54.50
N CYS A 14 -5.19 18.57 -54.35
CA CYS A 14 -5.39 17.63 -53.28
C CYS A 14 -4.85 18.23 -51.95
N ALA A 15 -5.73 18.77 -51.10
CA ALA A 15 -5.40 19.10 -49.73
C ALA A 15 -5.28 17.86 -48.91
N LEU A 16 -4.04 17.42 -48.59
CA LEU A 16 -3.75 16.40 -47.60
C LEU A 16 -4.10 16.95 -46.22
N GLY A 17 -5.25 16.59 -45.71
CA GLY A 17 -5.66 16.86 -44.35
C GLY A 17 -4.76 16.06 -43.38
N MET A 18 -3.80 16.70 -42.76
CA MET A 18 -3.10 16.16 -41.60
C MET A 18 -4.07 16.14 -40.42
N SER A 19 -4.63 14.95 -40.15
CA SER A 19 -5.39 14.70 -38.93
C SER A 19 -4.42 14.73 -37.74
N ASN A 20 -4.33 15.86 -37.06
CA ASN A 20 -3.68 15.95 -35.76
C ASN A 20 -4.52 15.11 -34.77
N ASN A 21 -4.11 13.87 -34.57
CA ASN A 21 -4.55 13.10 -33.43
C ASN A 21 -3.94 13.71 -32.17
N SER A 22 -4.55 14.76 -31.65
CA SER A 22 -4.31 15.21 -30.30
C SER A 22 -4.79 14.10 -29.35
N VAL A 23 -3.84 13.31 -28.86
CA VAL A 23 -4.08 12.47 -27.68
C VAL A 23 -4.56 13.40 -26.58
N ALA A 24 -5.85 13.37 -26.28
CA ALA A 24 -6.42 14.14 -25.18
C ALA A 24 -5.70 13.72 -23.91
N GLN A 25 -4.77 14.53 -23.44
CA GLN A 25 -4.10 14.38 -22.16
C GLN A 25 -5.19 14.49 -21.11
N ARG A 26 -5.53 13.37 -20.45
CA ARG A 26 -6.48 13.38 -19.34
C ARG A 26 -5.91 14.29 -18.26
N SER A 27 -6.42 15.51 -18.15
CA SER A 27 -6.10 16.47 -17.10
C SER A 27 -6.78 16.05 -15.81
N GLY A 28 -6.34 14.93 -15.22
CA GLY A 28 -6.75 14.55 -13.87
C GLY A 28 -6.02 15.43 -12.84
N THR A 29 -6.72 15.86 -11.80
CA THR A 29 -6.09 16.55 -10.67
C THR A 29 -5.06 15.59 -10.02
N PRO A 30 -3.81 16.02 -9.79
CA PRO A 30 -2.79 15.20 -9.15
C PRO A 30 -3.28 14.65 -7.79
N ILE A 31 -3.10 13.36 -7.55
CA ILE A 31 -3.39 12.77 -6.24
C ILE A 31 -2.36 13.33 -5.26
N LYS A 32 -2.83 14.03 -4.24
CA LYS A 32 -1.99 14.68 -3.23
C LYS A 32 -2.14 14.10 -1.84
N ASN A 33 -3.24 13.39 -1.58
CA ASN A 33 -3.53 12.83 -0.27
C ASN A 33 -3.01 11.40 -0.17
N ILE A 34 -2.25 11.13 0.87
CA ILE A 34 -1.75 9.81 1.24
C ILE A 34 -2.24 9.49 2.65
N VAL A 35 -2.84 8.32 2.83
CA VAL A 35 -3.26 7.82 4.15
C VAL A 35 -2.40 6.60 4.48
N LEU A 36 -1.65 6.67 5.59
CA LEU A 36 -0.74 5.62 6.05
C LEU A 36 -1.37 4.85 7.21
N VAL A 37 -1.36 3.53 7.12
CA VAL A 37 -1.93 2.59 8.09
C VAL A 37 -0.81 1.71 8.61
N HIS A 38 -0.61 1.65 9.94
CA HIS A 38 0.41 0.79 10.55
C HIS A 38 -0.06 -0.68 10.66
N GLY A 39 0.79 -1.56 11.10
CA GLY A 39 0.47 -2.96 11.34
C GLY A 39 0.39 -3.27 12.83
N ALA A 40 0.02 -4.50 13.14
CA ALA A 40 -0.02 -5.01 14.50
C ALA A 40 1.35 -4.86 15.21
N TRP A 41 1.32 -4.67 16.52
CA TRP A 41 2.51 -4.53 17.36
C TRP A 41 3.38 -3.33 17.00
N ALA A 42 2.81 -2.35 16.35
CA ALA A 42 3.44 -1.10 15.96
C ALA A 42 2.50 0.07 16.26
N ASP A 43 2.91 1.27 15.89
CA ASP A 43 2.09 2.47 15.90
C ASP A 43 2.41 3.36 14.69
N GLY A 44 1.69 4.46 14.55
CA GLY A 44 1.88 5.38 13.44
C GLY A 44 3.24 6.07 13.41
N SER A 45 4.01 6.07 14.51
CA SER A 45 5.31 6.76 14.57
C SER A 45 6.36 6.13 13.64
N GLY A 46 6.24 4.84 13.35
CA GLY A 46 7.13 4.15 12.42
C GLY A 46 7.10 4.73 11.00
N TRP A 47 6.01 5.38 10.61
CA TRP A 47 5.88 6.05 9.31
C TRP A 47 6.65 7.37 9.19
N LYS A 48 7.28 7.88 10.27
CA LYS A 48 7.92 9.20 10.31
C LYS A 48 8.89 9.46 9.13
N GLY A 49 9.75 8.50 8.80
CA GLY A 49 10.71 8.66 7.70
C GLY A 49 10.03 8.79 6.33
N VAL A 50 9.02 7.97 6.07
CA VAL A 50 8.20 8.04 4.84
C VAL A 50 7.39 9.33 4.80
N TYR A 51 6.77 9.72 5.92
CA TYR A 51 6.03 10.96 6.08
C TYR A 51 6.87 12.18 5.69
N ASP A 52 8.10 12.30 6.22
CA ASP A 52 8.97 13.44 5.97
C ASP A 52 9.31 13.60 4.49
N ILE A 53 9.56 12.48 3.80
CA ILE A 53 9.87 12.47 2.37
C ILE A 53 8.65 12.92 1.58
N LEU A 54 7.49 12.29 1.79
CA LEU A 54 6.28 12.59 1.05
C LEU A 54 5.80 14.04 1.25
N VAL A 55 5.88 14.57 2.47
CA VAL A 55 5.52 15.96 2.75
C VAL A 55 6.48 16.93 2.06
N LYS A 56 7.79 16.66 2.07
CA LYS A 56 8.80 17.44 1.34
C LYS A 56 8.50 17.45 -0.16
N ASP A 57 7.99 16.34 -0.71
CA ASP A 57 7.67 16.20 -2.13
C ASP A 57 6.25 16.69 -2.47
N GLY A 58 5.59 17.37 -1.52
CA GLY A 58 4.35 18.11 -1.68
C GLY A 58 3.07 17.30 -1.58
N PHE A 59 3.13 16.12 -0.93
CA PHE A 59 1.94 15.35 -0.56
C PHE A 59 1.37 15.82 0.78
N ARG A 60 0.06 15.61 0.97
CA ARG A 60 -0.62 15.72 2.25
C ARG A 60 -0.74 14.33 2.84
N VAL A 61 -0.12 14.11 3.98
CA VAL A 61 -0.01 12.78 4.58
C VAL A 61 -0.77 12.75 5.89
N SER A 62 -1.69 11.80 6.02
CA SER A 62 -2.39 11.48 7.26
C SER A 62 -2.00 10.09 7.72
N ILE A 63 -1.81 9.93 9.03
CA ILE A 63 -1.42 8.65 9.64
C ILE A 63 -2.58 8.17 10.51
N VAL A 64 -3.04 6.96 10.26
CA VAL A 64 -4.05 6.30 11.08
C VAL A 64 -3.39 5.80 12.36
N GLN A 65 -4.10 5.95 13.48
CA GLN A 65 -3.79 5.26 14.72
C GLN A 65 -4.87 4.20 14.92
N GLU A 66 -4.50 2.95 14.73
CA GLU A 66 -5.40 1.81 14.92
C GLU A 66 -5.48 1.48 16.40
N PRO A 67 -6.68 1.32 16.97
CA PRO A 67 -6.83 0.94 18.37
C PRO A 67 -6.45 -0.53 18.64
N GLU A 68 -6.43 -1.37 17.61
CA GLU A 68 -6.12 -2.81 17.65
C GLU A 68 -7.00 -3.62 18.63
N THR A 69 -8.15 -3.06 19.01
CA THR A 69 -9.14 -3.68 19.91
C THR A 69 -10.08 -4.63 19.18
N SER A 70 -10.38 -4.34 17.93
CA SER A 70 -11.06 -5.24 16.99
C SER A 70 -10.75 -4.84 15.55
N PHE A 71 -10.79 -5.78 14.63
CA PHE A 71 -10.61 -5.51 13.19
C PHE A 71 -11.60 -4.44 12.69
N GLN A 72 -12.84 -4.48 13.18
CA GLN A 72 -13.88 -3.52 12.82
C GLN A 72 -13.57 -2.11 13.32
N ASP A 73 -12.98 -1.98 14.51
CA ASP A 73 -12.55 -0.70 15.06
C ASP A 73 -11.40 -0.09 14.24
N ASP A 74 -10.45 -0.93 13.79
CA ASP A 74 -9.32 -0.53 12.96
C ASP A 74 -9.78 -0.08 11.57
N VAL A 75 -10.69 -0.84 10.94
CA VAL A 75 -11.35 -0.44 9.70
C VAL A 75 -12.12 0.88 9.87
N ALA A 76 -12.83 1.05 10.98
CA ALA A 76 -13.58 2.28 11.25
C ALA A 76 -12.62 3.48 11.51
N ALA A 77 -11.50 3.27 12.21
CA ALA A 77 -10.47 4.29 12.40
C ALA A 77 -9.87 4.74 11.07
N THR A 78 -9.52 3.78 10.21
CA THR A 78 -9.01 4.04 8.86
C THR A 78 -10.01 4.82 8.01
N LYS A 79 -11.28 4.42 7.99
CA LYS A 79 -12.34 5.14 7.25
C LYS A 79 -12.57 6.56 7.76
N ARG A 80 -12.43 6.81 9.07
CA ARG A 80 -12.52 8.17 9.62
C ARG A 80 -11.41 9.08 9.08
N VAL A 81 -10.19 8.57 8.95
CA VAL A 81 -9.07 9.36 8.39
C VAL A 81 -9.24 9.54 6.88
N ILE A 82 -9.72 8.53 6.16
CA ILE A 82 -10.06 8.66 4.73
C ILE A 82 -11.12 9.76 4.52
N ALA A 83 -12.16 9.80 5.33
CA ALA A 83 -13.24 10.79 5.24
C ALA A 83 -12.80 12.24 5.55
N GLN A 84 -11.64 12.43 6.19
CA GLN A 84 -11.07 13.75 6.46
C GLN A 84 -10.27 14.30 5.26
N GLN A 85 -10.04 13.50 4.22
CA GLN A 85 -9.29 13.97 3.06
C GLN A 85 -10.16 14.90 2.19
N ASP A 86 -9.52 15.95 1.64
CA ASP A 86 -10.19 16.92 0.76
C ASP A 86 -10.29 16.46 -0.70
N GLY A 87 -10.26 15.17 -0.95
CA GLY A 87 -10.33 14.56 -2.28
C GLY A 87 -9.81 13.14 -2.32
N GLN A 88 -9.47 12.69 -3.52
CA GLN A 88 -8.97 11.33 -3.71
C GLN A 88 -7.63 11.10 -2.99
N CYS A 89 -7.43 9.88 -2.48
CA CYS A 89 -6.21 9.48 -1.78
C CYS A 89 -5.67 8.12 -2.23
N ILE A 90 -4.38 7.91 -1.98
CA ILE A 90 -3.73 6.59 -1.97
C ILE A 90 -3.77 6.09 -0.52
N LEU A 91 -4.24 4.87 -0.34
CA LEU A 91 -4.22 4.18 0.95
C LEU A 91 -3.00 3.26 0.98
N VAL A 92 -2.12 3.46 1.95
CA VAL A 92 -0.86 2.74 2.12
C VAL A 92 -0.91 1.98 3.43
N ALA A 93 -0.58 0.72 3.43
CA ALA A 93 -0.68 -0.11 4.63
C ALA A 93 0.50 -1.03 4.81
N HIS A 94 0.93 -1.18 6.06
CA HIS A 94 1.98 -2.09 6.48
C HIS A 94 1.38 -3.30 7.20
N SER A 95 1.91 -4.50 6.94
CA SER A 95 1.64 -5.71 7.71
C SER A 95 0.13 -6.03 7.85
N TYR A 96 -0.37 -6.22 9.08
CA TYR A 96 -1.79 -6.38 9.43
C TYR A 96 -2.68 -5.25 8.86
N GLY A 97 -2.18 -4.01 8.88
CA GLY A 97 -2.89 -2.88 8.27
C GLY A 97 -3.25 -3.11 6.80
N GLY A 98 -2.58 -4.05 6.12
CA GLY A 98 -2.94 -4.48 4.76
C GLY A 98 -4.31 -5.14 4.68
N ALA A 99 -4.69 -5.99 5.64
CA ALA A 99 -6.05 -6.53 5.71
C ALA A 99 -7.06 -5.41 6.01
N VAL A 100 -6.72 -4.49 6.92
CA VAL A 100 -7.55 -3.31 7.21
C VAL A 100 -7.75 -2.45 5.96
N ALA A 101 -6.67 -2.16 5.22
CA ALA A 101 -6.74 -1.40 3.97
C ALA A 101 -7.51 -2.14 2.88
N THR A 102 -7.45 -3.46 2.84
CA THR A 102 -8.21 -4.30 1.91
C THR A 102 -9.71 -4.11 2.10
N GLU A 103 -10.19 -4.01 3.35
CA GLU A 103 -11.62 -3.78 3.66
C GLU A 103 -11.99 -2.29 3.59
N ALA A 104 -11.19 -1.39 4.19
CA ALA A 104 -11.46 0.04 4.25
C ALA A 104 -11.31 0.72 2.87
N GLY A 105 -10.43 0.21 2.03
CA GLY A 105 -10.09 0.76 0.72
C GLY A 105 -11.21 0.68 -0.32
N THR A 106 -12.36 0.09 0.00
CA THR A 106 -13.57 0.11 -0.84
C THR A 106 -14.19 1.51 -0.93
N ASP A 107 -13.81 2.44 -0.06
CA ASP A 107 -14.26 3.82 -0.10
C ASP A 107 -13.99 4.46 -1.48
N PRO A 108 -14.95 5.19 -2.08
CA PRO A 108 -14.80 5.79 -3.40
C PRO A 108 -13.66 6.81 -3.50
N SER A 109 -13.27 7.46 -2.42
CA SER A 109 -12.16 8.42 -2.38
C SER A 109 -10.79 7.74 -2.46
N VAL A 110 -10.68 6.46 -2.11
CA VAL A 110 -9.46 5.69 -2.29
C VAL A 110 -9.34 5.28 -3.75
N VAL A 111 -8.29 5.70 -4.43
CA VAL A 111 -8.09 5.44 -5.86
C VAL A 111 -6.92 4.49 -6.17
N GLY A 112 -6.15 4.13 -5.18
CA GLY A 112 -5.07 3.15 -5.28
C GLY A 112 -4.62 2.65 -3.92
N LEU A 113 -4.02 1.47 -3.89
CA LEU A 113 -3.61 0.76 -2.68
C LEU A 113 -2.12 0.43 -2.76
N VAL A 114 -1.37 0.71 -1.69
CA VAL A 114 0.04 0.31 -1.58
C VAL A 114 0.19 -0.57 -0.34
N TYR A 115 0.61 -1.79 -0.55
CA TYR A 115 0.88 -2.78 0.50
C TYR A 115 2.39 -2.84 0.74
N VAL A 116 2.82 -2.65 1.97
CA VAL A 116 4.24 -2.60 2.35
C VAL A 116 4.51 -3.71 3.34
N ALA A 117 5.19 -4.79 2.91
CA ALA A 117 5.40 -6.00 3.70
C ALA A 117 4.09 -6.42 4.39
N ALA A 118 3.01 -6.62 3.62
CA ALA A 118 1.66 -6.59 4.15
C ALA A 118 0.78 -7.75 3.67
N HIS A 119 -0.20 -8.08 4.50
CA HIS A 119 -1.27 -9.01 4.14
C HIS A 119 -2.25 -8.39 3.14
N MET A 120 -2.76 -9.23 2.23
CA MET A 120 -3.68 -8.82 1.16
C MET A 120 -4.70 -9.92 0.89
N PRO A 121 -5.50 -10.30 1.91
CA PRO A 121 -6.45 -11.41 1.79
C PRO A 121 -7.59 -11.09 0.83
N ASP A 122 -8.23 -12.14 0.31
CA ASP A 122 -9.38 -12.06 -0.57
C ASP A 122 -10.71 -12.22 0.20
N ALA A 123 -11.83 -12.08 -0.49
CA ALA A 123 -13.15 -12.34 0.09
C ALA A 123 -13.22 -13.77 0.63
N GLY A 124 -13.63 -13.91 1.88
CA GLY A 124 -13.69 -15.19 2.59
C GLY A 124 -12.36 -15.65 3.19
N GLU A 125 -11.26 -14.92 2.99
CA GLU A 125 -9.94 -15.21 3.54
C GLU A 125 -9.64 -14.35 4.79
N ASN A 126 -8.62 -14.75 5.55
CA ASN A 126 -8.05 -14.03 6.68
C ASN A 126 -6.52 -14.27 6.75
N GLU A 127 -5.82 -13.39 7.46
CA GLU A 127 -4.35 -13.46 7.59
C GLU A 127 -3.84 -14.75 8.21
N ALA A 128 -4.52 -15.23 9.25
CA ALA A 128 -4.06 -16.40 9.99
C ALA A 128 -4.05 -17.67 9.12
N ASP A 129 -5.03 -17.83 8.22
CA ASP A 129 -5.09 -18.97 7.33
C ASP A 129 -4.16 -18.81 6.11
N ASP A 130 -4.00 -17.60 5.59
CA ASP A 130 -3.02 -17.33 4.53
C ASP A 130 -1.58 -17.52 5.03
N GLY A 131 -1.28 -17.09 6.26
CA GLY A 131 0.01 -17.32 6.91
C GLY A 131 0.37 -18.81 7.09
N LYS A 132 -0.63 -19.68 7.25
CA LYS A 132 -0.40 -21.13 7.32
C LYS A 132 0.03 -21.74 5.99
N ARG A 133 -0.34 -21.12 4.86
CA ARG A 133 0.10 -21.55 3.50
C ARG A 133 1.58 -21.27 3.28
N PHE A 134 2.08 -20.18 3.88
CA PHE A 134 3.47 -19.73 3.77
C PHE A 134 4.02 -19.42 5.17
N PRO A 135 4.38 -20.44 5.98
CA PRO A 135 4.83 -20.20 7.35
C PRO A 135 6.08 -19.34 7.41
N SER A 136 6.02 -18.27 8.21
CA SER A 136 7.15 -17.38 8.47
C SER A 136 8.05 -17.91 9.59
N ASP A 137 9.22 -17.27 9.78
CA ASP A 137 10.08 -17.59 10.92
C ASP A 137 9.39 -17.24 12.24
N LEU A 138 8.72 -16.09 12.30
CA LEU A 138 7.95 -15.67 13.48
C LEU A 138 6.89 -16.70 13.85
N SER A 139 6.15 -17.24 12.86
CA SER A 139 5.10 -18.22 13.12
C SER A 139 5.59 -19.54 13.71
N LYS A 140 6.89 -19.83 13.55
CA LYS A 140 7.58 -21.03 14.09
C LYS A 140 8.27 -20.76 15.44
N SER A 141 8.25 -19.51 15.90
CA SER A 141 8.93 -19.05 17.11
C SER A 141 8.00 -19.03 18.33
N THR A 142 8.55 -18.64 19.46
CA THR A 142 7.81 -18.34 20.70
C THR A 142 7.73 -16.84 20.99
N ALA A 143 8.05 -16.00 19.99
CA ALA A 143 8.15 -14.56 20.17
C ALA A 143 6.79 -13.89 20.37
N ILE A 144 5.71 -14.43 19.82
CA ILE A 144 4.36 -13.91 20.06
C ILE A 144 3.91 -14.28 21.45
N LYS A 145 3.65 -13.27 22.28
CA LYS A 145 3.12 -13.43 23.65
C LYS A 145 1.64 -13.04 23.66
N LYS A 146 0.91 -13.59 24.63
CA LYS A 146 -0.52 -13.32 24.82
C LYS A 146 -0.78 -12.85 26.25
N THR A 147 -1.58 -11.79 26.38
CA THR A 147 -2.08 -11.31 27.67
C THR A 147 -3.29 -12.14 28.14
N ALA A 148 -3.65 -12.03 29.41
CA ALA A 148 -4.79 -12.75 29.98
C ALA A 148 -6.14 -12.35 29.37
N ASP A 149 -6.26 -11.11 28.88
CA ASP A 149 -7.44 -10.53 28.24
C ASP A 149 -7.45 -10.71 26.72
N GLY A 150 -6.48 -11.47 26.16
CA GLY A 150 -6.53 -11.94 24.77
C GLY A 150 -5.74 -11.12 23.77
N PHE A 151 -5.03 -10.09 24.20
CA PHE A 151 -4.14 -9.33 23.30
C PHE A 151 -2.82 -10.04 23.08
N THR A 152 -2.19 -9.75 21.95
CA THR A 152 -0.87 -10.27 21.59
C THR A 152 0.14 -9.13 21.44
N TYR A 153 1.41 -9.44 21.70
CA TYR A 153 2.55 -8.58 21.47
C TYR A 153 3.78 -9.42 21.15
N LEU A 154 4.79 -8.83 20.54
CA LEU A 154 6.08 -9.49 20.35
C LEU A 154 6.94 -9.33 21.61
N ASP A 155 7.56 -10.40 22.05
CA ASP A 155 8.54 -10.38 23.12
C ASP A 155 9.63 -9.32 22.78
N PRO A 156 9.80 -8.28 23.61
CA PRO A 156 10.81 -7.25 23.35
C PRO A 156 12.22 -7.78 23.14
N ALA A 157 12.55 -8.93 23.76
CA ALA A 157 13.87 -9.55 23.60
C ALA A 157 14.05 -10.19 22.20
N GLN A 158 12.97 -10.49 21.51
CA GLN A 158 12.97 -11.14 20.19
C GLN A 158 12.47 -10.20 19.08
N PHE A 159 11.97 -9.00 19.41
CA PHE A 159 11.42 -8.04 18.47
C PHE A 159 12.42 -7.65 17.36
N HIS A 160 13.66 -7.34 17.75
CA HIS A 160 14.71 -6.99 16.77
C HIS A 160 14.90 -8.10 15.74
N GLU A 161 14.97 -9.34 16.19
CA GLU A 161 15.20 -10.48 15.31
C GLU A 161 14.10 -10.70 14.29
N TYR A 162 12.85 -10.65 14.70
CA TYR A 162 11.73 -11.03 13.83
C TYR A 162 11.10 -9.86 13.10
N PHE A 163 11.06 -8.68 13.71
CA PHE A 163 10.34 -7.52 13.16
C PHE A 163 11.28 -6.49 12.51
N ALA A 164 12.43 -6.23 13.11
CA ALA A 164 13.25 -5.05 12.81
C ALA A 164 14.74 -5.40 12.61
N ALA A 165 15.03 -6.55 11.97
CA ALA A 165 16.37 -7.13 11.92
C ALA A 165 17.43 -6.27 11.19
N ASP A 166 17.02 -5.35 10.35
CA ASP A 166 17.87 -4.42 9.61
C ASP A 166 17.93 -3.00 10.21
N LEU A 167 17.31 -2.78 11.37
CA LEU A 167 17.43 -1.54 12.14
C LEU A 167 18.58 -1.62 13.16
N SER A 168 18.98 -0.47 13.72
CA SER A 168 19.86 -0.47 14.86
C SER A 168 19.19 -1.10 16.10
N ALA A 169 19.98 -1.65 17.01
CA ALA A 169 19.46 -2.23 18.25
C ALA A 169 18.68 -1.20 19.09
N GLU A 170 19.10 0.08 19.06
CA GLU A 170 18.42 1.17 19.75
C GLU A 170 17.02 1.46 19.16
N GLN A 171 16.93 1.56 17.82
CA GLN A 171 15.67 1.76 17.13
C GLN A 171 14.71 0.57 17.37
N ALA A 172 15.21 -0.65 17.24
CA ALA A 172 14.42 -1.85 17.49
C ALA A 172 13.94 -1.94 18.96
N ALA A 173 14.79 -1.56 19.91
CA ALA A 173 14.42 -1.52 21.33
C ALA A 173 13.34 -0.48 21.63
N PHE A 174 13.39 0.68 21.00
CA PHE A 174 12.33 1.69 21.10
C PHE A 174 11.01 1.14 20.54
N MET A 175 11.00 0.62 19.32
CA MET A 175 9.81 0.04 18.69
C MET A 175 9.23 -1.10 19.52
N ALA A 176 10.09 -1.97 20.08
CA ALA A 176 9.66 -3.07 20.93
C ALA A 176 8.93 -2.61 22.21
N ARG A 177 9.12 -1.36 22.64
CA ARG A 177 8.47 -0.79 23.83
C ARG A 177 7.30 0.13 23.51
N SER A 178 7.16 0.56 22.25
CA SER A 178 6.04 1.37 21.77
C SER A 178 4.96 0.53 21.06
N GLN A 179 5.02 -0.80 21.15
CA GLN A 179 4.01 -1.68 20.56
C GLN A 179 2.60 -1.34 21.08
N VAL A 180 1.64 -1.26 20.17
CA VAL A 180 0.23 -1.37 20.50
C VAL A 180 -0.11 -2.87 20.52
N PRO A 181 -0.58 -3.45 21.64
CA PRO A 181 -0.99 -4.84 21.67
C PRO A 181 -2.21 -5.06 20.78
N ASN A 182 -2.18 -6.10 19.93
CA ASN A 182 -3.25 -6.40 19.01
C ASN A 182 -4.14 -7.54 19.56
N PHE A 183 -5.46 -7.37 19.53
CA PHE A 183 -6.39 -8.43 19.92
C PHE A 183 -6.24 -9.64 18.98
N ALA A 184 -6.01 -10.82 19.56
CA ALA A 184 -5.58 -12.01 18.81
C ALA A 184 -6.54 -12.45 17.71
N ASP A 185 -7.85 -12.20 17.87
CA ASP A 185 -8.84 -12.59 16.85
C ASP A 185 -8.88 -11.63 15.64
N ASN A 186 -8.21 -10.48 15.70
CA ASN A 186 -8.09 -9.59 14.56
C ASN A 186 -7.44 -10.29 13.35
N PHE A 187 -6.46 -11.14 13.59
CA PHE A 187 -5.81 -11.94 12.53
C PHE A 187 -6.71 -12.99 11.87
N LYS A 188 -7.87 -13.29 12.49
CA LYS A 188 -8.87 -14.23 11.97
C LYS A 188 -10.05 -13.51 11.32
N ALA A 189 -10.04 -12.20 11.29
CA ALA A 189 -11.11 -11.43 10.68
C ALA A 189 -11.18 -11.71 9.19
N VAL A 190 -12.37 -12.13 8.74
CA VAL A 190 -12.61 -12.50 7.35
C VAL A 190 -12.91 -11.26 6.53
N ILE A 191 -12.19 -11.10 5.42
CA ILE A 191 -12.43 -10.02 4.46
C ILE A 191 -13.75 -10.25 3.72
N THR A 192 -14.55 -9.19 3.59
CA THR A 192 -15.85 -9.25 2.92
C THR A 192 -15.80 -8.69 1.50
N LYS A 193 -15.12 -7.56 1.32
CA LYS A 193 -15.03 -6.86 0.03
C LYS A 193 -13.60 -6.37 -0.21
N PRO A 194 -12.76 -7.17 -0.87
CA PRO A 194 -11.37 -6.79 -1.09
C PRO A 194 -11.24 -5.67 -2.14
N ALA A 195 -10.79 -4.50 -1.69
CA ALA A 195 -10.67 -3.30 -2.52
C ALA A 195 -9.72 -3.49 -3.71
N TRP A 196 -8.69 -4.32 -3.57
CA TRP A 196 -7.71 -4.60 -4.62
C TRP A 196 -8.30 -5.31 -5.86
N ARG A 197 -9.48 -5.92 -5.75
CA ARG A 197 -10.17 -6.49 -6.92
C ARG A 197 -10.69 -5.43 -7.90
N SER A 198 -10.90 -4.21 -7.42
CA SER A 198 -11.46 -3.11 -8.23
C SER A 198 -10.55 -1.90 -8.35
N LYS A 199 -9.44 -1.87 -7.64
CA LYS A 199 -8.53 -0.73 -7.60
C LYS A 199 -7.10 -1.18 -7.93
N PRO A 200 -6.31 -0.33 -8.61
CA PRO A 200 -4.91 -0.62 -8.86
C PRO A 200 -4.14 -0.72 -7.54
N SER A 201 -3.21 -1.66 -7.48
CA SER A 201 -2.42 -1.92 -6.29
C SER A 201 -0.94 -2.09 -6.57
N TRP A 202 -0.14 -1.80 -5.54
CA TRP A 202 1.31 -1.97 -5.49
C TRP A 202 1.66 -2.81 -4.27
N MET A 203 2.71 -3.62 -4.39
CA MET A 203 3.24 -4.42 -3.29
C MET A 203 4.74 -4.19 -3.15
N VAL A 204 5.16 -3.74 -1.98
CA VAL A 204 6.56 -3.73 -1.56
C VAL A 204 6.83 -5.02 -0.80
N VAL A 205 7.70 -5.85 -1.35
CA VAL A 205 8.15 -7.11 -0.72
C VAL A 205 9.46 -6.87 0.01
N ALA A 206 9.48 -7.13 1.32
CA ALA A 206 10.70 -7.09 2.11
C ALA A 206 11.40 -8.46 2.04
N THR A 207 12.56 -8.56 1.33
CA THR A 207 13.10 -9.88 0.98
C THR A 207 13.71 -10.68 2.13
N LYS A 208 13.87 -10.05 3.30
CA LYS A 208 14.33 -10.67 4.55
C LYS A 208 13.30 -10.54 5.68
N ASP A 209 12.04 -10.38 5.31
CA ASP A 209 10.95 -10.38 6.26
C ASP A 209 10.86 -11.75 6.97
N ARG A 210 10.84 -11.72 8.29
CA ARG A 210 10.71 -12.90 9.16
C ARG A 210 9.37 -12.95 9.88
N THR A 211 8.58 -11.86 9.81
CA THR A 211 7.23 -11.75 10.35
C THR A 211 6.20 -12.28 9.36
N ILE A 212 6.25 -11.81 8.11
CA ILE A 212 5.50 -12.38 6.97
C ILE A 212 6.50 -13.08 6.06
N ASN A 213 6.17 -14.28 5.59
CA ASN A 213 7.01 -14.94 4.61
C ASN A 213 6.99 -14.13 3.28
N PRO A 214 8.15 -13.71 2.72
CA PRO A 214 8.18 -12.96 1.47
C PRO A 214 7.50 -13.66 0.28
N ASP A 215 7.41 -14.99 0.31
CA ASP A 215 6.70 -15.74 -0.73
C ASP A 215 5.18 -15.58 -0.63
N LEU A 216 4.63 -15.31 0.57
CA LEU A 216 3.24 -14.93 0.73
C LEU A 216 2.97 -13.54 0.11
N GLU A 217 3.84 -12.57 0.35
CA GLU A 217 3.73 -11.24 -0.26
C GLU A 217 3.80 -11.31 -1.80
N ARG A 218 4.71 -12.13 -2.34
CA ARG A 218 4.83 -12.40 -3.78
C ARG A 218 3.59 -13.06 -4.36
N TRP A 219 3.02 -14.00 -3.61
CA TRP A 219 1.78 -14.69 -4.01
C TRP A 219 0.61 -13.72 -4.05
N TYR A 220 0.44 -12.88 -3.03
CA TYR A 220 -0.56 -11.82 -3.02
C TYR A 220 -0.40 -10.88 -4.22
N ALA A 221 0.82 -10.38 -4.46
CA ALA A 221 1.10 -9.48 -5.58
C ALA A 221 0.75 -10.10 -6.93
N THR A 222 1.09 -11.38 -7.12
CA THR A 222 0.80 -12.11 -8.36
C THR A 222 -0.70 -12.29 -8.56
N ARG A 223 -1.42 -12.73 -7.51
CA ARG A 223 -2.86 -12.95 -7.54
C ARG A 223 -3.63 -11.67 -7.87
N ALA A 224 -3.25 -10.56 -7.29
CA ALA A 224 -3.91 -9.28 -7.46
C ALA A 224 -3.41 -8.50 -8.70
N ASN A 225 -2.46 -9.04 -9.47
CA ASN A 225 -1.77 -8.32 -10.54
C ASN A 225 -1.21 -6.96 -10.08
N SER A 226 -0.70 -6.92 -8.85
CA SER A 226 -0.10 -5.72 -8.26
C SER A 226 1.24 -5.40 -8.90
N ARG A 227 1.57 -4.12 -9.01
CA ARG A 227 2.93 -3.70 -9.37
C ARG A 227 3.86 -3.99 -8.19
N LYS A 228 4.69 -5.01 -8.34
CA LYS A 228 5.57 -5.50 -7.28
C LYS A 228 6.95 -4.82 -7.35
N VAL A 229 7.45 -4.40 -6.17
CA VAL A 229 8.83 -3.94 -5.96
C VAL A 229 9.42 -4.75 -4.81
N GLU A 230 10.58 -5.36 -5.02
CA GLU A 230 11.28 -6.11 -3.97
C GLU A 230 12.44 -5.28 -3.43
N ILE A 231 12.49 -5.06 -2.11
CA ILE A 231 13.58 -4.35 -1.44
C ILE A 231 14.52 -5.37 -0.83
N ALA A 232 15.70 -5.48 -1.45
CA ALA A 232 16.68 -6.48 -1.09
C ALA A 232 17.26 -6.23 0.32
N GLY A 233 17.29 -7.28 1.14
CA GLY A 233 17.87 -7.25 2.48
C GLY A 233 17.01 -6.56 3.54
N ALA A 234 15.84 -6.02 3.18
CA ALA A 234 14.95 -5.36 4.14
C ALA A 234 14.22 -6.38 5.03
N SER A 235 14.09 -6.05 6.31
CA SER A 235 13.26 -6.76 7.29
C SER A 235 11.79 -6.34 7.21
N HIS A 236 10.95 -6.85 8.11
CA HIS A 236 9.54 -6.48 8.19
C HIS A 236 9.33 -4.97 8.41
N ALA A 237 10.23 -4.32 9.17
CA ALA A 237 10.20 -2.87 9.40
C ALA A 237 10.75 -2.05 8.20
N VAL A 238 10.54 -2.51 6.96
CA VAL A 238 11.06 -1.90 5.72
C VAL A 238 10.69 -0.42 5.57
N TYR A 239 9.53 0.01 6.05
CA TYR A 239 9.09 1.41 6.00
C TYR A 239 9.88 2.32 6.94
N VAL A 240 10.56 1.74 7.93
CA VAL A 240 11.49 2.44 8.84
C VAL A 240 12.91 2.40 8.30
N SER A 241 13.38 1.22 7.85
CA SER A 241 14.77 1.02 7.43
C SER A 241 15.06 1.52 6.00
N ARG A 242 14.04 1.56 5.13
CA ARG A 242 14.13 1.94 3.72
C ARG A 242 13.04 2.96 3.34
N PRO A 243 12.90 4.08 4.10
CA PRO A 243 11.77 5.00 3.91
C PRO A 243 11.76 5.64 2.52
N LYS A 244 12.93 5.85 1.90
CA LYS A 244 12.98 6.42 0.56
C LYS A 244 12.43 5.47 -0.49
N GLU A 245 12.85 4.20 -0.47
CA GLU A 245 12.37 3.22 -1.44
C GLU A 245 10.86 3.00 -1.32
N VAL A 246 10.34 3.00 -0.09
CA VAL A 246 8.89 2.92 0.17
C VAL A 246 8.17 4.17 -0.34
N ALA A 247 8.69 5.37 -0.07
CA ALA A 247 8.12 6.62 -0.57
C ALA A 247 8.10 6.67 -2.11
N ASP A 248 9.16 6.23 -2.78
CA ASP A 248 9.25 6.16 -4.24
C ASP A 248 8.12 5.30 -4.85
N VAL A 249 7.76 4.17 -4.21
CA VAL A 249 6.63 3.33 -4.63
C VAL A 249 5.30 4.06 -4.45
N ILE A 250 5.10 4.72 -3.30
CA ILE A 250 3.87 5.50 -3.01
C ILE A 250 3.69 6.62 -4.04
N GLU A 251 4.73 7.36 -4.33
CA GLU A 251 4.72 8.41 -5.36
C GLU A 251 4.46 7.86 -6.76
N SER A 252 5.07 6.70 -7.08
CA SER A 252 4.79 6.00 -8.34
C SER A 252 3.32 5.63 -8.46
N ALA A 253 2.69 5.20 -7.36
CA ALA A 253 1.26 4.90 -7.31
C ALA A 253 0.42 6.17 -7.57
N ALA A 254 0.72 7.26 -6.87
CA ALA A 254 0.02 8.54 -7.06
C ALA A 254 0.13 9.08 -8.50
N ARG A 255 1.29 8.94 -9.13
CA ARG A 255 1.52 9.35 -10.53
C ARG A 255 0.84 8.43 -11.55
N ALA A 256 0.72 7.14 -11.28
CA ALA A 256 0.18 6.16 -12.22
C ALA A 256 -1.35 6.27 -12.39
N ILE A 257 -2.06 6.77 -11.40
CA ILE A 257 -3.52 6.92 -11.43
C ILE A 257 -3.97 8.07 -12.33
N LEU A 258 -3.09 9.00 -12.63
CA LEU A 258 -3.37 10.14 -13.54
C LEU A 258 -3.33 9.77 -15.02
N LYS A 259 -2.87 8.57 -15.35
CA LYS A 259 -2.77 8.08 -16.74
C LYS A 259 -3.97 7.24 -17.11
#